data_e9a0896d0d84ffccb20722db4be9b5ff
#
_entry.id   e9a0896d0d84ffccb20722db4be9b5ff
#
_cell.length_a   1.000
_cell.length_b   1.000
_cell.length_c   1.000
_cell.angle_alpha   90.00
_cell.angle_beta   90.00
_cell.angle_gamma   90.00
#
_symmetry.space_group_name_H-M   'P 1'
#
loop_
_entity.id
_entity.type
_entity.pdbx_description
1 polymer ?
#
loop_
_entity_poly.entity_id
_entity_poly.type
_entity_poly.pdbx_seq_one_letter_code
_entity_poly.pdbx_strand_id
1 'polypeptide(L)'
;MGKNKEVIRLERESVIPVLKPRLIMTLANLIEHSSDRAEFLKLCKRVEYTIRAWYLLQFEDLMQLYSLFDPVHGAQKLEQQHLSSDEIQVLEQNFLSYLFQIMEKSNFKITSDEEVEIALSGQYLLNLPITVDNSKLDKVLLKKYFTAHPQPNLPDFVDKYVIFRRGIGIDRTTDFFFMEKVDMVIARFWAYLLRLMKLEKIFSRQPKRRPMEDSKKNDEATPDVDQDDLHVERIRLENMELSVRNMLGKTTIQEPTFDRIIVVYRRASTKSNPDRGIYVKHFKNIPMADMEIVLPEKKSPGLTPMDWVTFLVSAIVGLVAVVGSIEMPKADFWVIFAVLSTVIGYCAKTYFSFQQNLATYQNLITQSMYDKQLDSGRGTLLHLCDDVIQQEVKEVIISFFILMEQGKSTLADLDLRCEELIKEEFGERCNFEVDDAVQKLEKLGIVSRDTIGRYFCVGLKRANEIIGATTEELVLKARQGLNP
;
A
#
# COMPACT_ATOMS: atom_id res chain seq x y z
N MET A 1 -9.19 -11.06 33.10
CA MET A 1 -9.26 -11.36 31.67
C MET A 1 -8.11 -10.62 30.98
N GLY A 2 -7.10 -11.35 30.55
CA GLY A 2 -5.95 -10.75 29.87
C GLY A 2 -6.41 -10.08 28.56
N LYS A 3 -6.06 -8.80 28.40
CA LYS A 3 -6.26 -8.09 27.13
C LYS A 3 -5.39 -8.80 26.09
N ASN A 4 -6.01 -9.36 25.06
CA ASN A 4 -5.28 -9.79 23.88
C ASN A 4 -4.67 -8.53 23.26
N LYS A 5 -3.38 -8.33 23.46
CA LYS A 5 -2.61 -7.33 22.74
C LYS A 5 -2.57 -7.81 21.30
N GLU A 6 -3.11 -7.02 20.38
CA GLU A 6 -2.93 -7.30 18.96
C GLU A 6 -1.49 -6.91 18.58
N VAL A 7 -0.65 -7.91 18.50
CA VAL A 7 0.76 -7.75 18.08
C VAL A 7 0.83 -8.22 16.65
N ILE A 8 1.22 -7.33 15.75
CA ILE A 8 1.41 -7.63 14.33
C ILE A 8 2.91 -7.85 14.12
N ARG A 9 3.26 -9.01 13.57
CA ARG A 9 4.62 -9.33 13.16
C ARG A 9 4.89 -8.60 11.84
N LEU A 10 5.96 -7.82 11.80
CA LEU A 10 6.42 -7.15 10.61
C LEU A 10 7.58 -7.91 10.01
N GLU A 11 7.44 -8.31 8.74
CA GLU A 11 8.57 -8.83 7.98
C GLU A 11 9.55 -7.70 7.67
N ARG A 12 10.85 -8.00 7.69
CA ARG A 12 11.87 -7.07 7.20
C ARG A 12 11.64 -6.85 5.71
N GLU A 13 11.64 -5.60 5.30
CA GLU A 13 11.51 -5.22 3.90
C GLU A 13 12.85 -5.33 3.19
N SER A 14 12.83 -5.77 1.93
CA SER A 14 14.05 -5.86 1.11
C SER A 14 14.49 -4.51 0.53
N VAL A 15 13.72 -3.45 0.77
CA VAL A 15 14.05 -2.12 0.26
C VAL A 15 15.11 -1.46 1.14
N ILE A 16 16.19 -0.98 0.53
CA ILE A 16 17.21 -0.19 1.20
C ILE A 16 16.69 1.25 1.39
N PRO A 17 16.33 1.67 2.62
CA PRO A 17 15.61 2.92 2.85
C PRO A 17 16.49 4.18 2.75
N VAL A 18 17.76 4.02 2.37
CA VAL A 18 18.73 5.08 2.25
C VAL A 18 18.73 5.69 0.85
N LEU A 19 18.78 7.03 0.75
CA LEU A 19 18.92 7.71 -0.52
C LEU A 19 20.27 7.38 -1.17
N LYS A 20 20.27 7.02 -2.45
CA LYS A 20 21.48 6.64 -3.21
C LYS A 20 22.63 7.65 -3.10
N PRO A 21 22.44 8.99 -3.25
CA PRO A 21 23.54 9.93 -3.09
C PRO A 21 24.17 9.91 -1.69
N ARG A 22 23.35 9.80 -0.63
CA ARG A 22 23.83 9.68 0.74
C ARG A 22 24.63 8.38 0.93
N LEU A 23 24.10 7.26 0.40
CA LEU A 23 24.78 5.98 0.43
C LEU A 23 26.17 6.05 -0.22
N ILE A 24 26.26 6.51 -1.47
CA ILE A 24 27.52 6.59 -2.23
C ILE A 24 28.53 7.49 -1.52
N MET A 25 28.10 8.63 -0.99
CA MET A 25 28.99 9.55 -0.28
C MET A 25 29.49 8.98 1.05
N THR A 26 28.64 8.28 1.80
CA THR A 26 29.05 7.62 3.04
C THR A 26 30.08 6.53 2.74
N LEU A 27 29.79 5.62 1.79
CA LEU A 27 30.74 4.57 1.40
C LEU A 27 32.07 5.16 0.88
N ALA A 28 32.01 6.21 0.06
CA ALA A 28 33.23 6.88 -0.42
C ALA A 28 34.06 7.47 0.71
N ASN A 29 33.44 7.96 1.81
CA ASN A 29 34.13 8.50 2.96
C ASN A 29 34.80 7.44 3.84
N LEU A 30 34.34 6.19 3.80
CA LEU A 30 34.99 5.06 4.48
C LEU A 30 36.30 4.63 3.79
N ILE A 31 36.51 4.99 2.51
CA ILE A 31 37.73 4.68 1.78
C ILE A 31 38.85 5.63 2.23
N GLU A 32 39.96 5.07 2.73
CA GLU A 32 41.07 5.85 3.27
C GLU A 32 41.79 6.70 2.22
N HIS A 33 42.11 6.09 1.07
CA HIS A 33 42.93 6.73 0.03
C HIS A 33 42.08 7.59 -0.92
N SER A 34 42.46 8.84 -1.10
CA SER A 34 41.75 9.80 -1.96
C SER A 34 41.70 9.38 -3.44
N SER A 35 42.74 8.68 -3.94
CA SER A 35 42.77 8.14 -5.29
C SER A 35 41.69 7.06 -5.52
N ASP A 36 41.58 6.16 -4.53
CA ASP A 36 40.63 5.04 -4.59
C ASP A 36 39.20 5.53 -4.41
N ARG A 37 39.01 6.56 -3.57
CA ARG A 37 37.71 7.26 -3.45
C ARG A 37 37.24 7.85 -4.79
N ALA A 38 38.15 8.48 -5.54
CA ALA A 38 37.82 9.04 -6.85
C ALA A 38 37.46 7.94 -7.86
N GLU A 39 38.23 6.84 -7.88
CA GLU A 39 37.92 5.70 -8.75
C GLU A 39 36.62 4.98 -8.33
N PHE A 40 36.30 4.89 -7.03
CA PHE A 40 35.04 4.35 -6.55
C PHE A 40 33.84 5.20 -6.98
N LEU A 41 33.89 6.53 -6.81
CA LEU A 41 32.82 7.42 -7.28
C LEU A 41 32.58 7.30 -8.77
N LYS A 42 33.66 7.17 -9.55
CA LYS A 42 33.59 6.95 -10.99
C LYS A 42 32.94 5.59 -11.32
N LEU A 43 33.30 4.54 -10.57
CA LEU A 43 32.71 3.21 -10.70
C LEU A 43 31.20 3.25 -10.41
N CYS A 44 30.77 3.89 -9.33
CA CYS A 44 29.36 4.04 -8.97
C CYS A 44 28.55 4.69 -10.10
N LYS A 45 29.10 5.75 -10.71
CA LYS A 45 28.46 6.42 -11.85
C LYS A 45 28.34 5.50 -13.07
N ARG A 46 29.38 4.74 -13.39
CA ARG A 46 29.39 3.80 -14.52
C ARG A 46 28.45 2.63 -14.31
N VAL A 47 28.40 2.06 -13.11
CA VAL A 47 27.44 1.02 -12.69
C VAL A 47 26.02 1.53 -12.86
N GLU A 48 25.71 2.72 -12.36
CA GLU A 48 24.38 3.32 -12.50
C GLU A 48 23.96 3.44 -13.96
N TYR A 49 24.82 3.98 -14.83
CA TYR A 49 24.54 4.11 -16.26
C TYR A 49 24.28 2.75 -16.92
N THR A 50 25.07 1.74 -16.58
CA THR A 50 24.93 0.40 -17.16
C THR A 50 23.65 -0.27 -16.70
N ILE A 51 23.33 -0.22 -15.41
CA ILE A 51 22.08 -0.78 -14.87
C ILE A 51 20.87 -0.07 -15.48
N ARG A 52 20.91 1.27 -15.55
CA ARG A 52 19.83 2.05 -16.18
C ARG A 52 19.63 1.66 -17.66
N ALA A 53 20.70 1.43 -18.40
CA ALA A 53 20.62 0.99 -19.79
C ALA A 53 20.01 -0.41 -19.94
N TRP A 54 20.28 -1.34 -19.01
CA TRP A 54 19.69 -2.68 -19.04
C TRP A 54 18.17 -2.70 -18.92
N TYR A 55 17.62 -1.78 -18.13
CA TYR A 55 16.18 -1.70 -17.90
C TYR A 55 15.44 -0.79 -18.90
N LEU A 56 16.16 0.05 -19.64
CA LEU A 56 15.57 1.10 -20.50
C LEU A 56 14.56 0.52 -21.50
N LEU A 57 14.95 -0.51 -22.24
CA LEU A 57 14.08 -1.10 -23.27
C LEU A 57 12.83 -1.74 -22.64
N GLN A 58 13.02 -2.46 -21.54
CA GLN A 58 11.90 -3.11 -20.84
C GLN A 58 10.89 -2.07 -20.30
N PHE A 59 11.38 -0.94 -19.83
CA PHE A 59 10.53 0.14 -19.36
C PHE A 59 9.85 0.89 -20.51
N GLU A 60 10.52 1.06 -21.64
CA GLU A 60 9.91 1.61 -22.84
C GLU A 60 8.78 0.72 -23.35
N ASP A 61 8.97 -0.59 -23.41
CA ASP A 61 7.95 -1.57 -23.81
C ASP A 61 6.74 -1.50 -22.87
N LEU A 62 6.96 -1.48 -21.55
CA LEU A 62 5.89 -1.32 -20.57
C LEU A 62 5.09 -0.03 -20.80
N MET A 63 5.77 1.09 -21.03
CA MET A 63 5.16 2.40 -21.24
C MET A 63 4.39 2.47 -22.55
N GLN A 64 4.90 1.83 -23.60
CA GLN A 64 4.21 1.72 -24.89
C GLN A 64 2.93 0.88 -24.75
N LEU A 65 3.02 -0.30 -24.11
CA LEU A 65 1.86 -1.15 -23.83
C LEU A 65 0.82 -0.41 -22.97
N TYR A 66 1.25 0.27 -21.91
CA TYR A 66 0.34 1.05 -21.09
C TYR A 66 -0.39 2.13 -21.88
N SER A 67 0.28 2.73 -22.86
CA SER A 67 -0.33 3.79 -23.67
C SER A 67 -1.58 3.31 -24.44
N LEU A 68 -1.71 1.99 -24.70
CA LEU A 68 -2.87 1.36 -25.33
C LEU A 68 -4.00 1.09 -24.31
N PHE A 69 -3.64 0.94 -23.05
CA PHE A 69 -4.58 0.63 -21.95
C PHE A 69 -4.75 1.80 -20.98
N ASP A 70 -4.29 3.00 -21.36
CA ASP A 70 -4.55 4.21 -20.59
C ASP A 70 -6.05 4.49 -20.53
N PRO A 71 -6.64 4.67 -19.33
CA PRO A 71 -8.08 4.90 -19.17
C PRO A 71 -8.62 6.12 -19.91
N VAL A 72 -7.78 7.11 -20.21
CA VAL A 72 -8.19 8.37 -20.84
C VAL A 72 -8.05 8.32 -22.37
N HIS A 73 -6.90 7.86 -22.86
CA HIS A 73 -6.55 7.94 -24.28
C HIS A 73 -6.35 6.58 -24.97
N GLY A 74 -6.36 5.48 -24.20
CA GLY A 74 -6.05 4.14 -24.72
C GLY A 74 -7.05 3.65 -25.75
N ALA A 75 -8.35 3.89 -25.56
CA ALA A 75 -9.39 3.46 -26.47
C ALA A 75 -9.19 4.00 -27.90
N GLN A 76 -8.88 5.30 -28.04
CA GLN A 76 -8.64 5.91 -29.34
C GLN A 76 -7.41 5.31 -30.04
N LYS A 77 -6.34 5.01 -29.26
CA LYS A 77 -5.12 4.39 -29.82
C LYS A 77 -5.36 2.95 -30.29
N LEU A 78 -6.16 2.18 -29.55
CA LEU A 78 -6.52 0.83 -29.93
C LEU A 78 -7.35 0.81 -31.23
N GLU A 79 -8.30 1.73 -31.37
CA GLU A 79 -9.07 1.90 -32.62
C GLU A 79 -8.19 2.24 -33.81
N GLN A 80 -7.21 3.13 -33.65
CA GLN A 80 -6.27 3.54 -34.71
C GLN A 80 -5.38 2.39 -35.19
N GLN A 81 -5.12 1.40 -34.35
CA GLN A 81 -4.25 0.26 -34.69
C GLN A 81 -4.99 -0.90 -35.36
N HIS A 82 -6.33 -0.85 -35.41
CA HIS A 82 -7.18 -1.88 -36.05
C HIS A 82 -6.87 -3.33 -35.63
N LEU A 83 -6.52 -3.54 -34.34
CA LEU A 83 -6.17 -4.83 -33.79
C LEU A 83 -7.40 -5.70 -33.59
N SER A 84 -7.25 -7.01 -33.79
CA SER A 84 -8.28 -7.99 -33.46
C SER A 84 -8.48 -8.12 -31.93
N SER A 85 -9.65 -8.62 -31.51
CA SER A 85 -9.93 -8.82 -30.09
C SER A 85 -8.92 -9.76 -29.40
N ASP A 86 -8.41 -10.76 -30.12
CA ASP A 86 -7.45 -11.74 -29.59
C ASP A 86 -6.07 -11.12 -29.44
N GLU A 87 -5.62 -10.32 -30.42
CA GLU A 87 -4.36 -9.57 -30.31
C GLU A 87 -4.39 -8.59 -29.12
N ILE A 88 -5.49 -7.86 -28.93
CA ILE A 88 -5.63 -6.97 -27.79
C ILE A 88 -5.55 -7.75 -26.47
N GLN A 89 -6.16 -8.94 -26.38
CA GLN A 89 -6.06 -9.76 -25.18
C GLN A 89 -4.62 -10.23 -24.90
N VAL A 90 -3.84 -10.56 -25.92
CA VAL A 90 -2.42 -10.90 -25.76
C VAL A 90 -1.64 -9.70 -25.24
N LEU A 91 -1.87 -8.50 -25.78
CA LEU A 91 -1.23 -7.28 -25.32
C LEU A 91 -1.61 -6.93 -23.88
N GLU A 92 -2.88 -7.13 -23.47
CA GLU A 92 -3.34 -6.98 -22.08
C GLU A 92 -2.57 -7.91 -21.12
N GLN A 93 -2.40 -9.19 -21.49
CA GLN A 93 -1.66 -10.15 -20.67
C GLN A 93 -0.17 -9.84 -20.62
N ASN A 94 0.43 -9.41 -21.73
CA ASN A 94 1.83 -8.98 -21.76
C ASN A 94 2.04 -7.75 -20.87
N PHE A 95 1.15 -6.77 -20.93
CA PHE A 95 1.20 -5.60 -20.05
C PHE A 95 1.18 -5.99 -18.56
N LEU A 96 0.24 -6.87 -18.16
CA LEU A 96 0.18 -7.34 -16.77
C LEU A 96 1.45 -8.10 -16.37
N SER A 97 1.99 -8.94 -17.27
CA SER A 97 3.23 -9.67 -17.00
C SER A 97 4.41 -8.73 -16.76
N TYR A 98 4.61 -7.72 -17.61
CA TYR A 98 5.65 -6.72 -17.42
C TYR A 98 5.42 -5.89 -16.15
N LEU A 99 4.17 -5.48 -15.91
CA LEU A 99 3.83 -4.70 -14.72
C LEU A 99 4.14 -5.47 -13.43
N PHE A 100 3.73 -6.75 -13.36
CA PHE A 100 3.92 -7.54 -12.15
C PHE A 100 5.39 -7.92 -11.92
N GLN A 101 6.16 -8.16 -12.99
CA GLN A 101 7.61 -8.31 -12.89
C GLN A 101 8.30 -7.06 -12.33
N ILE A 102 7.87 -5.86 -12.75
CA ILE A 102 8.42 -4.61 -12.22
C ILE A 102 7.97 -4.38 -10.77
N MET A 103 6.73 -4.74 -10.42
CA MET A 103 6.27 -4.72 -9.02
C MET A 103 7.14 -5.59 -8.13
N GLU A 104 7.41 -6.82 -8.55
CA GLU A 104 8.27 -7.76 -7.83
C GLU A 104 9.69 -7.20 -7.67
N LYS A 105 10.30 -6.70 -8.75
CA LYS A 105 11.63 -6.06 -8.71
C LYS A 105 11.69 -4.76 -7.90
N SER A 106 10.54 -4.10 -7.71
CA SER A 106 10.43 -2.94 -6.83
C SER A 106 10.09 -3.33 -5.39
N ASN A 107 10.15 -4.64 -5.07
CA ASN A 107 9.83 -5.20 -3.76
C ASN A 107 8.38 -4.95 -3.29
N PHE A 108 7.45 -4.82 -4.25
CA PHE A 108 6.03 -4.85 -3.94
C PHE A 108 5.52 -6.29 -3.83
N LYS A 109 4.82 -6.59 -2.75
CA LYS A 109 4.18 -7.89 -2.50
C LYS A 109 2.67 -7.75 -2.65
N ILE A 110 1.98 -8.78 -3.15
CA ILE A 110 0.52 -8.82 -3.16
C ILE A 110 0.03 -8.96 -1.72
N THR A 111 -0.93 -8.13 -1.33
CA THR A 111 -1.53 -8.18 0.01
C THR A 111 -2.31 -9.48 0.16
N SER A 112 -2.07 -10.23 1.24
CA SER A 112 -2.76 -11.48 1.55
C SER A 112 -4.16 -11.26 2.14
N ASP A 113 -5.01 -12.30 2.14
CA ASP A 113 -6.33 -12.24 2.82
C ASP A 113 -6.19 -11.95 4.31
N GLU A 114 -5.17 -12.52 4.97
CA GLU A 114 -4.91 -12.30 6.40
C GLU A 114 -4.59 -10.83 6.69
N GLU A 115 -3.75 -10.19 5.87
CA GLU A 115 -3.43 -8.77 6.01
C GLU A 115 -4.66 -7.88 5.79
N VAL A 116 -5.51 -8.23 4.83
CA VAL A 116 -6.77 -7.52 4.59
C VAL A 116 -7.76 -7.71 5.74
N GLU A 117 -7.88 -8.93 6.30
CA GLU A 117 -8.72 -9.17 7.47
C GLU A 117 -8.24 -8.39 8.69
N ILE A 118 -6.93 -8.35 8.93
CA ILE A 118 -6.32 -7.53 9.98
C ILE A 118 -6.60 -6.05 9.73
N ALA A 119 -6.47 -5.58 8.50
CA ALA A 119 -6.74 -4.20 8.13
C ALA A 119 -8.22 -3.84 8.37
N LEU A 120 -9.15 -4.67 7.94
CA LEU A 120 -10.59 -4.44 8.08
C LEU A 120 -11.14 -4.74 9.49
N SER A 121 -10.39 -5.42 10.35
CA SER A 121 -10.82 -5.79 11.70
C SER A 121 -10.92 -4.62 12.67
N GLY A 122 -10.35 -3.46 12.33
CA GLY A 122 -10.33 -2.26 13.16
C GLY A 122 -10.60 -1.01 12.35
N GLN A 123 -11.54 -0.24 12.82
CA GLN A 123 -11.83 1.08 12.29
C GLN A 123 -10.97 2.09 13.04
N TYR A 124 -10.15 2.85 12.32
CA TYR A 124 -9.16 3.73 12.94
C TYR A 124 -9.62 5.20 12.97
N LEU A 125 -9.78 5.85 11.85
CA LEU A 125 -10.14 7.27 11.75
C LEU A 125 -11.48 7.50 11.05
N LEU A 126 -11.81 6.68 10.08
CA LEU A 126 -13.01 6.80 9.26
C LEU A 126 -13.93 5.62 9.56
N ASN A 127 -14.75 5.72 10.57
CA ASN A 127 -15.77 4.70 10.91
C ASN A 127 -16.84 4.49 9.81
N LEU A 128 -16.44 4.52 8.54
CA LEU A 128 -17.35 4.43 7.41
C LEU A 128 -17.31 3.04 6.81
N PRO A 129 -18.44 2.34 6.66
CA PRO A 129 -18.50 1.06 5.98
C PRO A 129 -18.31 1.26 4.48
N ILE A 130 -17.08 1.46 4.04
CA ILE A 130 -16.74 1.58 2.63
C ILE A 130 -16.69 0.17 2.03
N THR A 131 -17.52 -0.09 1.05
CA THR A 131 -17.54 -1.36 0.32
C THR A 131 -17.28 -1.12 -1.16
N VAL A 132 -16.65 -2.10 -1.81
CA VAL A 132 -16.42 -2.06 -3.26
C VAL A 132 -17.71 -2.38 -4.03
N ASP A 133 -17.98 -1.63 -5.07
CA ASP A 133 -19.05 -1.95 -6.00
C ASP A 133 -18.58 -2.96 -7.06
N ASN A 134 -18.71 -4.23 -6.73
CA ASN A 134 -18.31 -5.33 -7.60
C ASN A 134 -19.00 -5.34 -8.97
N SER A 135 -20.11 -4.61 -9.16
CA SER A 135 -20.81 -4.51 -10.44
C SER A 135 -20.08 -3.62 -11.44
N LYS A 136 -19.26 -2.69 -10.94
CA LYS A 136 -18.47 -1.74 -11.73
C LYS A 136 -17.07 -2.24 -12.08
N LEU A 137 -16.68 -3.41 -11.59
CA LEU A 137 -15.36 -4.00 -11.81
C LEU A 137 -15.42 -5.15 -12.82
N ASP A 138 -14.44 -5.19 -13.71
CA ASP A 138 -14.22 -6.32 -14.60
C ASP A 138 -13.63 -7.50 -13.83
N LYS A 139 -14.10 -8.71 -14.15
CA LYS A 139 -13.67 -9.96 -13.50
C LYS A 139 -12.91 -10.89 -14.45
N VAL A 140 -12.73 -10.48 -15.69
CA VAL A 140 -12.17 -11.36 -16.73
C VAL A 140 -10.67 -11.20 -16.85
N LEU A 141 -10.18 -9.96 -16.85
CA LEU A 141 -8.77 -9.64 -17.08
C LEU A 141 -7.83 -10.31 -16.08
N LEU A 142 -8.03 -10.01 -14.80
CA LEU A 142 -7.16 -10.50 -13.72
C LEU A 142 -7.37 -12.00 -13.48
N LYS A 143 -8.59 -12.48 -13.54
CA LYS A 143 -8.88 -13.92 -13.45
C LYS A 143 -8.12 -14.72 -14.51
N LYS A 144 -8.11 -14.25 -15.77
CA LYS A 144 -7.38 -14.90 -16.86
C LYS A 144 -5.87 -14.90 -16.59
N TYR A 145 -5.33 -13.78 -16.08
CA TYR A 145 -3.91 -13.67 -15.75
C TYR A 145 -3.50 -14.66 -14.66
N PHE A 146 -4.19 -14.68 -13.51
CA PHE A 146 -3.86 -15.57 -12.38
C PHE A 146 -4.18 -17.04 -12.63
N THR A 147 -5.06 -17.34 -13.61
CA THR A 147 -5.25 -18.72 -14.07
C THR A 147 -4.02 -19.20 -14.86
N ALA A 148 -3.39 -18.33 -15.65
CA ALA A 148 -2.17 -18.64 -16.39
C ALA A 148 -0.92 -18.60 -15.52
N HIS A 149 -0.91 -17.76 -14.45
CA HIS A 149 0.21 -17.57 -13.53
C HIS A 149 -0.27 -17.80 -12.07
N PRO A 150 -0.49 -19.06 -11.67
CA PRO A 150 -0.98 -19.37 -10.33
C PRO A 150 0.06 -18.98 -9.27
N GLN A 151 -0.38 -18.26 -8.24
CA GLN A 151 0.43 -17.89 -7.08
C GLN A 151 -0.23 -18.42 -5.80
N PRO A 152 0.54 -18.79 -4.77
CA PRO A 152 0.01 -19.20 -3.48
C PRO A 152 -0.56 -17.98 -2.73
N ASN A 153 -1.54 -18.21 -1.86
CA ASN A 153 -2.11 -17.21 -0.94
C ASN A 153 -2.70 -15.95 -1.61
N LEU A 154 -3.29 -16.10 -2.79
CA LEU A 154 -4.00 -14.99 -3.42
C LEU A 154 -5.32 -14.70 -2.71
N PRO A 155 -5.65 -13.41 -2.47
CA PRO A 155 -6.91 -13.02 -1.85
C PRO A 155 -8.14 -13.30 -2.73
N ASP A 156 -9.28 -13.51 -2.09
CA ASP A 156 -10.57 -13.84 -2.76
C ASP A 156 -11.03 -12.75 -3.77
N PHE A 157 -10.52 -11.53 -3.66
CA PHE A 157 -10.90 -10.41 -4.54
C PHE A 157 -9.98 -10.21 -5.74
N VAL A 158 -8.92 -11.02 -5.87
CA VAL A 158 -7.86 -10.85 -6.88
C VAL A 158 -8.38 -10.93 -8.32
N ASP A 159 -9.53 -11.56 -8.53
CA ASP A 159 -10.21 -11.61 -9.82
C ASP A 159 -10.71 -10.24 -10.31
N LYS A 160 -10.89 -9.27 -9.40
CA LYS A 160 -11.46 -7.94 -9.65
C LYS A 160 -10.45 -6.81 -9.57
N TYR A 161 -9.57 -6.87 -8.57
CA TYR A 161 -8.51 -5.90 -8.35
C TYR A 161 -7.38 -6.55 -7.55
N VAL A 162 -6.18 -6.02 -7.70
CA VAL A 162 -5.00 -6.46 -6.95
C VAL A 162 -4.46 -5.28 -6.16
N ILE A 163 -4.10 -5.54 -4.91
CA ILE A 163 -3.45 -4.58 -4.03
C ILE A 163 -2.02 -5.05 -3.79
N PHE A 164 -1.07 -4.22 -4.17
CA PHE A 164 0.34 -4.40 -3.88
C PHE A 164 0.73 -3.48 -2.73
N ARG A 165 1.51 -3.99 -1.81
CA ARG A 165 2.06 -3.24 -0.68
C ARG A 165 3.58 -3.28 -0.68
N ARG A 166 4.19 -2.22 -0.13
CA ARG A 166 5.63 -2.15 0.13
C ARG A 166 5.88 -1.25 1.33
N GLY A 167 6.77 -1.70 2.21
CA GLY A 167 7.15 -1.00 3.42
C GLY A 167 6.06 -1.03 4.48
N ILE A 168 6.45 -1.30 5.72
CA ILE A 168 5.55 -1.22 6.86
C ILE A 168 6.14 -0.25 7.87
N GLY A 169 5.44 0.87 8.06
CA GLY A 169 5.74 1.89 9.03
C GLY A 169 4.80 1.83 10.23
N ILE A 170 4.98 2.77 11.14
CA ILE A 170 4.15 2.93 12.33
C ILE A 170 3.63 4.36 12.35
N ASP A 171 2.33 4.54 12.31
CA ASP A 171 1.69 5.83 12.56
C ASP A 171 1.33 5.95 14.04
N ARG A 172 1.76 7.06 14.65
CA ARG A 172 1.46 7.40 16.04
C ARG A 172 0.81 8.76 16.10
N THR A 173 -0.48 8.76 16.39
CA THR A 173 -1.24 9.99 16.57
C THR A 173 -1.60 10.16 18.05
N THR A 174 -1.25 11.30 18.63
CA THR A 174 -1.55 11.65 20.02
C THR A 174 -2.46 12.88 20.05
N ASP A 175 -3.73 12.67 20.38
CA ASP A 175 -4.73 13.72 20.49
C ASP A 175 -5.74 13.41 21.60
N PHE A 176 -6.64 14.34 21.86
CA PHE A 176 -7.72 14.15 22.86
C PHE A 176 -8.76 13.13 22.40
N PHE A 177 -9.02 13.00 21.10
CA PHE A 177 -10.02 12.09 20.50
C PHE A 177 -11.38 12.11 21.25
N PHE A 178 -11.83 13.32 21.62
CA PHE A 178 -12.98 13.45 22.51
C PHE A 178 -14.28 12.93 21.87
N MET A 179 -14.53 13.27 20.61
CA MET A 179 -15.75 12.84 19.92
C MET A 179 -15.76 11.34 19.70
N GLU A 180 -14.64 10.76 19.31
CA GLU A 180 -14.46 9.33 19.07
C GLU A 180 -14.63 8.54 20.38
N LYS A 181 -14.15 9.08 21.50
CA LYS A 181 -14.37 8.48 22.84
C LYS A 181 -15.83 8.52 23.25
N VAL A 182 -16.55 9.60 22.97
CA VAL A 182 -17.99 9.73 23.22
C VAL A 182 -18.75 8.71 22.37
N ASP A 183 -18.43 8.61 21.09
CA ASP A 183 -19.06 7.62 20.18
C ASP A 183 -18.82 6.19 20.65
N MET A 184 -17.62 5.89 21.14
CA MET A 184 -17.31 4.59 21.73
C MET A 184 -18.16 4.27 22.97
N VAL A 185 -18.40 5.25 23.85
CA VAL A 185 -19.27 5.08 25.02
C VAL A 185 -20.71 4.81 24.59
N ILE A 186 -21.18 5.57 23.62
CA ILE A 186 -22.53 5.41 23.06
C ILE A 186 -22.68 4.04 22.40
N ALA A 187 -21.69 3.61 21.60
CA ALA A 187 -21.72 2.31 20.96
C ALA A 187 -21.72 1.15 21.98
N ARG A 188 -20.93 1.24 23.08
CA ARG A 188 -20.93 0.25 24.16
C ARG A 188 -22.27 0.23 24.90
N PHE A 189 -22.85 1.38 25.20
CA PHE A 189 -24.15 1.50 25.83
C PHE A 189 -25.25 0.89 24.94
N TRP A 190 -25.20 1.19 23.63
CA TRP A 190 -26.13 0.63 22.65
C TRP A 190 -26.00 -0.90 22.53
N ALA A 191 -24.79 -1.42 22.46
CA ALA A 191 -24.54 -2.86 22.46
C ALA A 191 -25.08 -3.53 23.73
N TYR A 192 -24.95 -2.87 24.90
CA TYR A 192 -25.52 -3.35 26.16
C TYR A 192 -27.05 -3.38 26.10
N LEU A 193 -27.71 -2.33 25.59
CA LEU A 193 -29.16 -2.28 25.42
C LEU A 193 -29.67 -3.37 24.47
N LEU A 194 -28.99 -3.59 23.34
CA LEU A 194 -29.35 -4.65 22.38
C LEU A 194 -29.24 -6.04 23.00
N ARG A 195 -28.24 -6.27 23.85
CA ARG A 195 -28.11 -7.51 24.63
C ARG A 195 -29.24 -7.69 25.61
N LEU A 196 -29.61 -6.63 26.34
CA LEU A 196 -30.69 -6.63 27.29
C LEU A 196 -32.04 -6.96 26.63
N MET A 197 -32.26 -6.43 25.42
CA MET A 197 -33.48 -6.61 24.61
C MET A 197 -33.49 -7.93 23.82
N LYS A 198 -32.44 -8.76 23.88
CA LYS A 198 -32.23 -9.98 23.04
C LYS A 198 -32.36 -9.78 21.54
N LEU A 199 -32.19 -8.56 21.04
CA LEU A 199 -32.26 -8.19 19.63
C LEU A 199 -30.92 -8.32 18.88
N GLU A 200 -29.89 -8.82 19.56
CA GLU A 200 -28.53 -8.99 19.03
C GLU A 200 -28.50 -9.77 17.71
N LYS A 201 -29.38 -10.79 17.56
CA LYS A 201 -29.47 -11.62 16.34
C LYS A 201 -30.05 -10.89 15.11
N ILE A 202 -30.82 -9.82 15.31
CA ILE A 202 -31.48 -9.07 14.22
C ILE A 202 -30.56 -7.97 13.68
N PHE A 203 -29.77 -7.35 14.57
CA PHE A 203 -28.90 -6.22 14.22
C PHE A 203 -27.43 -6.59 14.00
N SER A 204 -26.97 -7.75 14.46
CA SER A 204 -25.61 -8.23 14.20
C SER A 204 -25.48 -8.78 12.78
N ARG A 205 -25.41 -7.92 11.81
CA ARG A 205 -24.92 -8.23 10.47
C ARG A 205 -23.38 -8.16 10.45
N GLN A 206 -22.74 -8.89 11.37
CA GLN A 206 -21.32 -9.16 11.23
C GLN A 206 -21.15 -10.17 10.09
N PRO A 207 -20.25 -9.93 9.14
CA PRO A 207 -19.84 -10.98 8.23
C PRO A 207 -19.38 -12.16 9.09
N LYS A 208 -19.83 -13.36 8.76
CA LYS A 208 -19.43 -14.60 9.44
C LYS A 208 -17.90 -14.63 9.46
N ARG A 209 -17.30 -14.30 10.59
CA ARG A 209 -15.91 -14.65 10.86
C ARG A 209 -15.83 -16.17 10.75
N ARG A 210 -15.09 -16.66 9.79
CA ARG A 210 -14.63 -18.04 9.83
C ARG A 210 -13.85 -18.17 11.14
N PRO A 211 -14.08 -19.20 11.96
CA PRO A 211 -13.22 -19.43 13.11
C PRO A 211 -11.80 -19.59 12.55
N MET A 212 -10.89 -18.77 13.06
CA MET A 212 -9.48 -19.01 12.85
C MET A 212 -9.24 -20.41 13.45
N GLU A 213 -9.11 -21.41 12.61
CA GLU A 213 -8.54 -22.68 13.02
C GLU A 213 -7.13 -22.32 13.50
N ASP A 214 -6.95 -22.48 14.83
CA ASP A 214 -5.63 -22.54 15.42
C ASP A 214 -4.85 -23.62 14.67
N SER A 215 -4.18 -23.27 13.60
CA SER A 215 -3.16 -24.10 13.03
C SER A 215 -2.00 -24.08 14.03
N LYS A 216 -2.11 -24.96 15.03
CA LYS A 216 -0.95 -25.48 15.73
C LYS A 216 -0.10 -26.23 14.71
N LYS A 217 0.63 -25.48 13.90
CA LYS A 217 1.84 -26.00 13.29
C LYS A 217 2.81 -26.25 14.43
N ASN A 218 3.11 -27.49 14.64
CA ASN A 218 4.26 -27.94 15.42
C ASN A 218 5.49 -27.27 14.81
N ASP A 219 5.89 -26.16 15.39
CA ASP A 219 7.22 -25.62 15.21
C ASP A 219 8.17 -26.58 15.94
N GLU A 220 8.66 -27.57 15.22
CA GLU A 220 9.93 -28.19 15.60
C GLU A 220 10.97 -27.09 15.54
N ALA A 221 11.41 -26.71 16.74
CA ALA A 221 12.43 -25.71 16.97
C ALA A 221 13.74 -26.14 16.29
N THR A 222 14.02 -25.52 15.16
CA THR A 222 15.41 -25.27 14.79
C THR A 222 15.84 -24.00 15.54
N PRO A 223 16.98 -24.00 16.23
CA PRO A 223 17.48 -22.82 16.91
C PRO A 223 18.05 -21.89 15.85
N ASP A 224 17.22 -21.05 15.27
CA ASP A 224 17.68 -19.98 14.40
C ASP A 224 17.99 -18.73 15.21
N VAL A 225 19.22 -18.36 15.00
CA VAL A 225 19.93 -17.18 15.44
C VAL A 225 19.22 -15.92 14.92
N ASP A 226 19.11 -14.92 15.82
CA ASP A 226 18.66 -13.54 15.56
C ASP A 226 17.21 -13.32 15.13
N GLN A 227 16.30 -13.56 16.07
CA GLN A 227 14.93 -13.04 15.99
C GLN A 227 14.88 -11.56 16.41
N ASP A 228 15.33 -10.68 15.54
CA ASP A 228 14.97 -9.26 15.59
C ASP A 228 13.63 -9.04 14.85
N ASP A 229 12.63 -9.86 15.14
CA ASP A 229 11.27 -9.68 14.63
C ASP A 229 10.70 -8.36 15.17
N LEU A 230 10.46 -7.42 14.28
CA LEU A 230 9.83 -6.17 14.64
C LEU A 230 8.35 -6.43 14.92
N HIS A 231 7.96 -6.40 16.19
CA HIS A 231 6.57 -6.53 16.60
C HIS A 231 5.97 -5.16 16.86
N VAL A 232 4.89 -4.83 16.18
CA VAL A 232 4.13 -3.61 16.44
C VAL A 232 2.87 -3.92 17.22
N GLU A 233 2.76 -3.36 18.42
CA GLU A 233 1.55 -3.39 19.21
C GLU A 233 0.56 -2.38 18.65
N ARG A 234 -0.62 -2.85 18.23
CA ARG A 234 -1.72 -2.01 17.78
C ARG A 234 -2.45 -1.43 18.98
N ILE A 235 -2.40 -0.11 19.16
CA ILE A 235 -3.03 0.61 20.26
C ILE A 235 -4.28 1.32 19.74
N ARG A 236 -5.47 0.81 20.08
CA ARG A 236 -6.76 1.35 19.66
C ARG A 236 -7.50 2.02 20.81
N LEU A 237 -8.34 3.00 20.49
CA LEU A 237 -9.28 3.62 21.45
C LEU A 237 -10.24 2.60 22.05
N GLU A 238 -10.67 1.59 21.29
CA GLU A 238 -11.58 0.54 21.74
C GLU A 238 -11.05 -0.28 22.92
N ASN A 239 -9.72 -0.42 23.02
CA ASN A 239 -9.04 -1.15 24.09
C ASN A 239 -8.81 -0.30 25.34
N MET A 240 -9.18 0.98 25.31
CA MET A 240 -9.00 1.90 26.41
C MET A 240 -9.97 1.61 27.56
N GLU A 241 -9.47 1.68 28.79
CA GLU A 241 -10.32 1.61 29.98
C GLU A 241 -11.17 2.89 30.10
N LEU A 242 -12.50 2.71 30.23
CA LEU A 242 -13.43 3.80 30.46
C LEU A 242 -13.20 4.38 31.86
N SER A 243 -12.37 5.40 31.96
CA SER A 243 -12.19 6.22 33.16
C SER A 243 -12.41 7.68 32.78
N VAL A 244 -13.00 8.46 33.65
CA VAL A 244 -13.20 9.91 33.43
C VAL A 244 -11.89 10.61 33.13
N ARG A 245 -10.79 10.17 33.75
CA ARG A 245 -9.45 10.70 33.49
C ARG A 245 -8.97 10.39 32.07
N ASN A 246 -9.22 9.16 31.59
CA ASN A 246 -8.85 8.74 30.25
C ASN A 246 -9.73 9.40 29.17
N MET A 247 -10.97 9.72 29.49
CA MET A 247 -11.87 10.42 28.56
C MET A 247 -11.44 11.87 28.30
N LEU A 248 -10.93 12.57 29.30
CA LEU A 248 -10.51 13.97 29.21
C LEU A 248 -9.00 14.11 28.88
N GLY A 249 -8.22 13.04 28.98
CA GLY A 249 -6.77 13.03 28.71
C GLY A 249 -6.42 12.84 27.25
N LYS A 250 -5.19 13.20 26.88
CA LYS A 250 -4.59 12.82 25.59
C LYS A 250 -4.39 11.31 25.54
N THR A 251 -4.68 10.71 24.40
CA THR A 251 -4.49 9.28 24.15
C THR A 251 -3.61 9.13 22.90
N THR A 252 -2.64 8.23 22.98
CA THR A 252 -1.81 7.88 21.81
C THR A 252 -2.40 6.63 21.16
N ILE A 253 -2.72 6.72 19.91
CA ILE A 253 -3.13 5.62 19.04
C ILE A 253 -1.89 5.22 18.22
N GLN A 254 -1.66 3.92 18.09
CA GLN A 254 -0.58 3.38 17.28
C GLN A 254 -1.15 2.38 16.30
N GLU A 255 -0.92 2.62 15.02
CA GLU A 255 -1.40 1.78 13.93
C GLU A 255 -0.26 1.47 12.95
N PRO A 256 -0.07 0.22 12.52
CA PRO A 256 0.83 -0.08 11.43
C PRO A 256 0.31 0.53 10.13
N THR A 257 1.24 1.04 9.33
CA THR A 257 0.95 1.71 8.06
C THR A 257 1.70 1.03 6.93
N PHE A 258 1.08 0.98 5.76
CA PHE A 258 1.79 0.66 4.53
C PHE A 258 2.41 1.94 3.98
N ASP A 259 3.73 1.95 3.78
CA ASP A 259 4.43 3.11 3.22
C ASP A 259 3.97 3.39 1.80
N ARG A 260 3.77 2.34 1.02
CA ARG A 260 3.32 2.40 -0.37
C ARG A 260 2.28 1.33 -0.65
N ILE A 261 1.21 1.72 -1.32
CA ILE A 261 0.19 0.81 -1.87
C ILE A 261 -0.03 1.14 -3.34
N ILE A 262 -0.09 0.11 -4.16
CA ILE A 262 -0.49 0.24 -5.57
C ILE A 262 -1.71 -0.66 -5.81
N VAL A 263 -2.75 -0.09 -6.40
CA VAL A 263 -3.97 -0.81 -6.73
C VAL A 263 -4.13 -0.87 -8.25
N VAL A 264 -4.29 -2.09 -8.76
CA VAL A 264 -4.50 -2.36 -10.19
C VAL A 264 -5.88 -2.94 -10.39
N TYR A 265 -6.67 -2.33 -11.28
CA TYR A 265 -8.01 -2.80 -11.59
C TYR A 265 -8.48 -2.31 -12.97
N ARG A 266 -9.55 -2.93 -13.49
CA ARG A 266 -10.26 -2.48 -14.69
C ARG A 266 -11.72 -2.28 -14.35
N ARG A 267 -12.37 -1.28 -14.97
CA ARG A 267 -13.81 -1.06 -14.86
C ARG A 267 -14.58 -2.04 -15.73
N ALA A 268 -15.78 -2.40 -15.30
CA ALA A 268 -16.67 -3.22 -16.12
C ALA A 268 -17.09 -2.44 -17.36
N SER A 269 -16.91 -3.06 -18.52
CA SER A 269 -17.33 -2.50 -19.79
C SER A 269 -18.86 -2.42 -19.87
N THR A 270 -19.40 -1.26 -20.25
CA THR A 270 -20.81 -1.09 -20.54
C THR A 270 -21.04 -1.37 -22.03
N LYS A 271 -22.22 -1.91 -22.41
CA LYS A 271 -22.54 -2.24 -23.81
C LYS A 271 -22.36 -1.08 -24.80
N SER A 272 -22.40 0.16 -24.31
CA SER A 272 -22.26 1.39 -25.11
C SER A 272 -20.82 1.91 -25.21
N ASN A 273 -19.91 1.47 -24.36
CA ASN A 273 -18.50 1.90 -24.38
C ASN A 273 -17.61 0.78 -23.85
N PRO A 274 -16.84 0.08 -24.68
CA PRO A 274 -15.91 -0.94 -24.25
C PRO A 274 -14.70 -0.25 -23.61
N ASP A 275 -14.79 0.11 -22.32
CA ASP A 275 -13.66 0.61 -21.56
C ASP A 275 -12.68 -0.53 -21.30
N ARG A 276 -11.51 -0.51 -21.97
CA ARG A 276 -10.40 -1.46 -21.77
C ARG A 276 -9.27 -0.85 -20.93
N GLY A 277 -9.50 0.34 -20.39
CA GLY A 277 -8.53 1.05 -19.58
C GLY A 277 -8.15 0.28 -18.30
N ILE A 278 -6.85 0.16 -18.05
CA ILE A 278 -6.32 -0.45 -16.82
C ILE A 278 -5.89 0.68 -15.90
N TYR A 279 -6.53 0.73 -14.73
CA TYR A 279 -6.24 1.73 -13.71
C TYR A 279 -5.11 1.21 -12.81
N VAL A 280 -4.08 2.03 -12.67
CA VAL A 280 -2.96 1.81 -11.74
C VAL A 280 -2.88 3.04 -10.85
N LYS A 281 -3.16 2.89 -9.55
CA LYS A 281 -3.15 3.99 -8.59
C LYS A 281 -2.14 3.74 -7.50
N HIS A 282 -1.35 4.76 -7.17
CA HIS A 282 -0.27 4.71 -6.19
C HIS A 282 -0.59 5.60 -5.00
N PHE A 283 -0.53 5.05 -3.80
CA PHE A 283 -0.80 5.72 -2.54
C PHE A 283 0.40 5.62 -1.60
N LYS A 284 0.49 6.55 -0.65
CA LYS A 284 1.54 6.61 0.37
C LYS A 284 0.94 6.68 1.77
N ASN A 285 1.66 6.12 2.75
CA ASN A 285 1.35 6.21 4.18
C ASN A 285 -0.11 5.87 4.50
N ILE A 286 -0.55 4.68 4.10
CA ILE A 286 -1.91 4.20 4.36
C ILE A 286 -1.93 3.40 5.65
N PRO A 287 -2.60 3.87 6.72
CA PRO A 287 -2.83 3.06 7.90
C PRO A 287 -3.55 1.76 7.52
N MET A 288 -3.15 0.63 8.11
CA MET A 288 -3.79 -0.66 7.78
C MET A 288 -5.30 -0.63 8.03
N ALA A 289 -5.72 0.06 9.09
CA ALA A 289 -7.15 0.19 9.41
C ALA A 289 -7.94 1.04 8.40
N ASP A 290 -7.26 1.91 7.65
CA ASP A 290 -7.85 2.77 6.63
C ASP A 290 -7.62 2.25 5.20
N MET A 291 -7.28 0.96 5.06
CA MET A 291 -7.05 0.33 3.75
C MET A 291 -8.25 0.47 2.80
N GLU A 292 -9.43 0.68 3.34
CA GLU A 292 -10.65 0.98 2.59
C GLU A 292 -10.53 2.23 1.70
N ILE A 293 -9.64 3.18 2.06
CA ILE A 293 -9.40 4.41 1.28
C ILE A 293 -8.86 4.09 -0.12
N VAL A 294 -8.07 3.03 -0.27
CA VAL A 294 -7.43 2.68 -1.54
C VAL A 294 -8.31 1.80 -2.44
N LEU A 295 -9.41 1.24 -1.92
CA LEU A 295 -10.29 0.35 -2.66
C LEU A 295 -10.88 1.02 -3.90
N PRO A 296 -10.97 0.30 -5.04
CA PRO A 296 -11.53 0.84 -6.28
C PRO A 296 -13.07 0.90 -6.23
N GLU A 297 -13.67 1.78 -7.04
CA GLU A 297 -15.12 1.85 -7.28
C GLU A 297 -15.97 1.69 -6.02
N LYS A 298 -15.76 2.58 -5.06
CA LYS A 298 -16.43 2.57 -3.77
C LYS A 298 -17.94 2.79 -3.92
N LYS A 299 -18.74 2.06 -3.17
CA LYS A 299 -20.14 2.41 -2.96
C LYS A 299 -20.21 3.67 -2.10
N SER A 300 -21.24 4.47 -2.34
CA SER A 300 -21.54 5.59 -1.42
C SER A 300 -21.63 5.06 0.01
N PRO A 301 -21.00 5.75 0.98
CA PRO A 301 -21.04 5.33 2.37
C PRO A 301 -22.51 5.21 2.82
N GLY A 302 -22.81 4.15 3.56
CA GLY A 302 -24.10 3.99 4.22
C GLY A 302 -24.20 4.84 5.48
N LEU A 303 -25.38 4.85 6.07
CA LEU A 303 -25.60 5.46 7.38
C LEU A 303 -24.77 4.77 8.45
N THR A 304 -24.17 5.54 9.32
CA THR A 304 -23.57 4.98 10.53
C THR A 304 -24.67 4.47 11.47
N PRO A 305 -24.37 3.50 12.36
CA PRO A 305 -25.34 3.07 13.39
C PRO A 305 -25.87 4.25 14.22
N MET A 306 -25.07 5.28 14.42
CA MET A 306 -25.44 6.47 15.15
C MET A 306 -26.46 7.35 14.42
N ASP A 307 -26.29 7.50 13.10
CA ASP A 307 -27.29 8.19 12.26
C ASP A 307 -28.63 7.47 12.31
N TRP A 308 -28.63 6.12 12.30
CA TRP A 308 -29.83 5.32 12.45
C TRP A 308 -30.50 5.51 13.82
N VAL A 309 -29.72 5.56 14.90
CA VAL A 309 -30.22 5.85 16.25
C VAL A 309 -30.86 7.21 16.30
N THR A 310 -30.19 8.23 15.79
CA THR A 310 -30.71 9.61 15.74
C THR A 310 -32.02 9.67 14.94
N PHE A 311 -32.06 8.99 13.80
CA PHE A 311 -33.27 8.89 12.97
C PHE A 311 -34.43 8.21 13.71
N LEU A 312 -34.18 7.06 14.34
CA LEU A 312 -35.20 6.31 15.09
C LEU A 312 -35.74 7.10 16.30
N VAL A 313 -34.84 7.73 17.08
CA VAL A 313 -35.25 8.58 18.21
C VAL A 313 -36.11 9.74 17.71
N SER A 314 -35.69 10.37 16.62
CA SER A 314 -36.44 11.46 15.99
C SER A 314 -37.82 11.00 15.48
N ALA A 315 -37.90 9.83 14.88
CA ALA A 315 -39.15 9.25 14.40
C ALA A 315 -40.10 8.90 15.57
N ILE A 316 -39.57 8.36 16.66
CA ILE A 316 -40.36 8.03 17.87
C ILE A 316 -40.89 9.30 18.50
N VAL A 317 -40.06 10.34 18.68
CA VAL A 317 -40.50 11.64 19.23
C VAL A 317 -41.59 12.26 18.36
N GLY A 318 -41.41 12.21 17.03
CA GLY A 318 -42.44 12.67 16.09
C GLY A 318 -43.75 11.89 16.21
N LEU A 319 -43.68 10.57 16.33
CA LEU A 319 -44.84 9.69 16.48
C LEU A 319 -45.60 9.97 17.79
N VAL A 320 -44.87 10.12 18.91
CA VAL A 320 -45.45 10.43 20.22
C VAL A 320 -46.15 11.79 20.18
N ALA A 321 -45.56 12.78 19.52
CA ALA A 321 -46.17 14.10 19.35
C ALA A 321 -47.49 14.04 18.55
N VAL A 322 -47.52 13.20 17.48
CA VAL A 322 -48.74 12.98 16.67
C VAL A 322 -49.81 12.29 17.48
N VAL A 323 -49.49 11.19 18.16
CA VAL A 323 -50.45 10.42 18.99
C VAL A 323 -51.01 11.27 20.13
N GLY A 324 -50.18 12.04 20.83
CA GLY A 324 -50.62 12.95 21.87
C GLY A 324 -51.52 14.09 21.37
N SER A 325 -51.39 14.46 20.10
CA SER A 325 -52.25 15.50 19.49
C SER A 325 -53.62 14.96 19.06
N ILE A 326 -53.76 13.67 18.79
CA ILE A 326 -54.99 13.01 18.34
C ILE A 326 -55.91 12.73 19.53
N GLU A 327 -55.38 12.55 20.74
CA GLU A 327 -56.15 12.27 21.93
C GLU A 327 -56.88 13.51 22.52
N MET A 328 -56.75 14.70 21.94
CA MET A 328 -57.45 15.91 22.37
C MET A 328 -58.90 15.91 21.87
N PRO A 329 -59.90 15.99 22.78
CA PRO A 329 -61.35 15.78 22.45
C PRO A 329 -62.02 16.86 21.62
N LYS A 330 -61.31 17.90 21.15
CA LYS A 330 -61.75 18.94 20.19
C LYS A 330 -60.60 19.46 19.32
N ALA A 331 -59.99 18.56 18.52
CA ALA A 331 -58.98 19.00 17.61
C ALA A 331 -59.62 19.71 16.41
N ASP A 332 -59.51 21.04 16.36
CA ASP A 332 -59.81 21.83 15.17
C ASP A 332 -58.90 21.36 14.00
N PHE A 333 -59.50 21.35 12.79
CA PHE A 333 -58.76 20.97 11.57
C PHE A 333 -57.43 21.73 11.43
N TRP A 334 -57.35 22.96 11.84
CA TRP A 334 -56.16 23.78 11.85
C TRP A 334 -55.07 23.30 12.80
N VAL A 335 -55.44 22.71 13.95
CA VAL A 335 -54.48 22.11 14.89
C VAL A 335 -53.88 20.85 14.30
N ILE A 336 -54.71 20.00 13.69
CA ILE A 336 -54.23 18.79 13.00
C ILE A 336 -53.28 19.16 11.85
N PHE A 337 -53.61 20.15 11.06
CA PHE A 337 -52.78 20.66 9.98
C PHE A 337 -51.44 21.23 10.49
N ALA A 338 -51.42 21.98 11.58
CA ALA A 338 -50.21 22.52 12.18
C ALA A 338 -49.27 21.40 12.68
N VAL A 339 -49.84 20.39 13.38
CA VAL A 339 -49.07 19.23 13.86
C VAL A 339 -48.50 18.43 12.69
N LEU A 340 -49.30 18.14 11.66
CA LEU A 340 -48.86 17.41 10.48
C LEU A 340 -47.76 18.19 9.73
N SER A 341 -47.89 19.49 9.59
CA SER A 341 -46.88 20.36 8.99
C SER A 341 -45.58 20.35 9.77
N THR A 342 -45.65 20.35 11.11
CA THR A 342 -44.48 20.29 12.00
C THR A 342 -43.76 18.94 11.86
N VAL A 343 -44.51 17.85 11.80
CA VAL A 343 -43.96 16.51 11.60
C VAL A 343 -43.29 16.38 10.24
N ILE A 344 -43.94 16.83 9.16
CA ILE A 344 -43.36 16.87 7.82
C ILE A 344 -42.10 17.71 7.78
N GLY A 345 -42.14 18.91 8.38
CA GLY A 345 -40.96 19.78 8.48
C GLY A 345 -39.80 19.15 9.24
N TYR A 346 -40.11 18.43 10.31
CA TYR A 346 -39.09 17.69 11.07
C TYR A 346 -38.51 16.51 10.30
N CYS A 347 -39.33 15.74 9.60
CA CYS A 347 -38.89 14.66 8.72
C CYS A 347 -37.99 15.20 7.57
N ALA A 348 -38.41 16.31 6.96
CA ALA A 348 -37.63 16.99 5.94
C ALA A 348 -36.27 17.46 6.49
N LYS A 349 -36.25 18.12 7.65
CA LYS A 349 -35.03 18.55 8.34
C LYS A 349 -34.09 17.35 8.60
N THR A 350 -34.62 16.24 9.12
CA THR A 350 -33.85 15.03 9.42
C THR A 350 -33.26 14.42 8.12
N TYR A 351 -34.06 14.37 7.05
CA TYR A 351 -33.61 13.90 5.74
C TYR A 351 -32.50 14.79 5.16
N PHE A 352 -32.64 16.11 5.21
CA PHE A 352 -31.61 17.03 4.71
C PHE A 352 -30.33 16.97 5.56
N SER A 353 -30.44 16.86 6.88
CA SER A 353 -29.29 16.66 7.77
C SER A 353 -28.55 15.37 7.42
N PHE A 354 -29.30 14.29 7.16
CA PHE A 354 -28.74 13.04 6.68
C PHE A 354 -27.98 13.18 5.36
N GLN A 355 -28.58 13.84 4.36
CA GLN A 355 -27.93 14.08 3.07
C GLN A 355 -26.67 14.93 3.22
N GLN A 356 -26.68 15.91 4.12
CA GLN A 356 -25.51 16.72 4.42
C GLN A 356 -24.38 15.91 5.05
N ASN A 357 -24.69 15.04 6.01
CA ASN A 357 -23.70 14.16 6.63
C ASN A 357 -23.10 13.21 5.59
N LEU A 358 -23.93 12.62 4.71
CA LEU A 358 -23.48 11.77 3.64
C LEU A 358 -22.50 12.49 2.69
N ALA A 359 -22.83 13.74 2.30
CA ALA A 359 -21.96 14.56 1.47
C ALA A 359 -20.64 14.90 2.19
N THR A 360 -20.71 15.20 3.48
CA THR A 360 -19.52 15.45 4.31
C THR A 360 -18.62 14.22 4.35
N TYR A 361 -19.16 13.03 4.54
CA TYR A 361 -18.40 11.79 4.51
C TYR A 361 -17.76 11.52 3.16
N GLN A 362 -18.50 11.74 2.06
CA GLN A 362 -17.93 11.61 0.71
C GLN A 362 -16.78 12.59 0.48
N ASN A 363 -16.91 13.81 0.97
CA ASN A 363 -15.84 14.80 0.87
C ASN A 363 -14.61 14.41 1.68
N LEU A 364 -14.78 13.93 2.92
CA LEU A 364 -13.68 13.45 3.76
C LEU A 364 -12.93 12.29 3.12
N ILE A 365 -13.66 11.29 2.59
CA ILE A 365 -13.04 10.16 1.88
C ILE A 365 -12.27 10.65 0.66
N THR A 366 -12.87 11.55 -0.12
CA THR A 366 -12.24 12.10 -1.33
C THR A 366 -11.00 12.90 -0.98
N GLN A 367 -11.06 13.73 0.04
CA GLN A 367 -9.93 14.51 0.54
C GLN A 367 -8.81 13.60 1.04
N SER A 368 -9.11 12.63 1.91
CA SER A 368 -8.12 11.66 2.41
C SER A 368 -7.48 10.87 1.28
N MET A 369 -8.27 10.44 0.28
CA MET A 369 -7.74 9.75 -0.89
C MET A 369 -6.81 10.65 -1.69
N TYR A 370 -7.16 11.93 -1.85
CA TYR A 370 -6.37 12.91 -2.61
C TYR A 370 -5.03 13.21 -1.92
N ASP A 371 -5.05 13.41 -0.60
CA ASP A 371 -3.86 13.71 0.20
C ASP A 371 -2.87 12.54 0.24
N LYS A 372 -3.38 11.31 0.18
CA LYS A 372 -2.58 10.09 0.24
C LYS A 372 -2.22 9.52 -1.15
N GLN A 373 -2.89 9.95 -2.21
CA GLN A 373 -2.55 9.53 -3.57
C GLN A 373 -1.25 10.20 -4.01
N LEU A 374 -0.24 9.38 -4.34
CA LEU A 374 1.05 9.85 -4.84
C LEU A 374 0.99 10.10 -6.33
N ASP A 375 0.46 9.14 -7.08
CA ASP A 375 0.37 9.20 -8.53
C ASP A 375 -0.68 8.24 -9.09
N SER A 376 -0.91 8.28 -10.41
CA SER A 376 -1.78 7.34 -11.11
C SER A 376 -1.31 7.11 -12.54
N GLY A 377 -1.65 5.93 -13.07
CA GLY A 377 -1.37 5.58 -14.44
C GLY A 377 0.12 5.65 -14.80
N ARG A 378 0.44 6.40 -15.86
CA ARG A 378 1.81 6.53 -16.36
C ARG A 378 2.79 7.05 -15.32
N GLY A 379 2.38 7.98 -14.46
CA GLY A 379 3.23 8.51 -13.39
C GLY A 379 3.62 7.42 -12.40
N THR A 380 2.68 6.54 -12.01
CA THR A 380 2.98 5.38 -11.16
C THR A 380 4.03 4.46 -11.80
N LEU A 381 3.91 4.18 -13.10
CA LEU A 381 4.87 3.33 -13.80
C LEU A 381 6.26 3.96 -13.83
N LEU A 382 6.37 5.28 -14.04
CA LEU A 382 7.64 6.00 -13.98
C LEU A 382 8.28 5.92 -12.59
N HIS A 383 7.50 6.08 -11.53
CA HIS A 383 7.97 5.89 -10.15
C HIS A 383 8.49 4.48 -9.91
N LEU A 384 7.76 3.46 -10.37
CA LEU A 384 8.21 2.06 -10.25
C LEU A 384 9.51 1.81 -10.99
N CYS A 385 9.64 2.31 -12.22
CA CYS A 385 10.87 2.18 -13.00
C CYS A 385 12.07 2.84 -12.32
N ASP A 386 11.87 4.04 -11.74
CA ASP A 386 12.95 4.70 -10.98
C ASP A 386 13.27 3.94 -9.70
N ASP A 387 12.26 3.48 -8.96
CA ASP A 387 12.44 2.69 -7.74
C ASP A 387 13.28 1.42 -8.00
N VAL A 388 12.98 0.68 -9.08
CA VAL A 388 13.81 -0.49 -9.49
C VAL A 388 15.24 -0.08 -9.71
N ILE A 389 15.49 0.93 -10.55
CA ILE A 389 16.87 1.37 -10.85
C ILE A 389 17.61 1.81 -9.59
N GLN A 390 16.94 2.56 -8.70
CA GLN A 390 17.55 3.04 -7.46
C GLN A 390 17.93 1.88 -6.54
N GLN A 391 17.04 0.89 -6.40
CA GLN A 391 17.28 -0.28 -5.55
C GLN A 391 18.42 -1.13 -6.09
N GLU A 392 18.35 -1.49 -7.35
CA GLU A 392 19.34 -2.30 -8.05
C GLU A 392 20.76 -1.71 -8.00
N VAL A 393 20.86 -0.40 -8.20
CA VAL A 393 22.15 0.31 -8.11
C VAL A 393 22.70 0.29 -6.68
N LYS A 394 21.84 0.49 -5.66
CA LYS A 394 22.27 0.46 -4.25
C LYS A 394 22.81 -0.93 -3.86
N GLU A 395 22.09 -2.00 -4.22
CA GLU A 395 22.48 -3.38 -3.93
C GLU A 395 23.83 -3.72 -4.55
N VAL A 396 24.00 -3.41 -5.83
CA VAL A 396 25.26 -3.67 -6.56
C VAL A 396 26.43 -2.89 -5.95
N ILE A 397 26.24 -1.62 -5.60
CA ILE A 397 27.28 -0.77 -5.03
C ILE A 397 27.69 -1.25 -3.62
N ILE A 398 26.72 -1.59 -2.75
CA ILE A 398 27.00 -2.07 -1.40
C ILE A 398 27.77 -3.40 -1.46
N SER A 399 27.28 -4.36 -2.24
CA SER A 399 27.91 -5.68 -2.38
C SER A 399 29.33 -5.58 -2.94
N PHE A 400 29.56 -4.70 -3.94
CA PHE A 400 30.89 -4.45 -4.46
C PHE A 400 31.82 -3.82 -3.42
N PHE A 401 31.31 -2.84 -2.67
CA PHE A 401 32.07 -2.14 -1.62
C PHE A 401 32.53 -3.13 -0.53
N ILE A 402 31.65 -3.99 -0.04
CA ILE A 402 32.00 -5.02 0.96
C ILE A 402 33.06 -5.99 0.43
N LEU A 403 32.91 -6.48 -0.80
CA LEU A 403 33.90 -7.35 -1.41
C LEU A 403 35.25 -6.65 -1.62
N MET A 404 35.26 -5.36 -1.87
CA MET A 404 36.47 -4.55 -2.02
C MET A 404 37.22 -4.37 -0.69
N GLU A 405 36.49 -4.02 0.37
CA GLU A 405 37.08 -3.71 1.69
C GLU A 405 37.46 -4.98 2.47
N GLN A 406 36.65 -6.01 2.42
CA GLN A 406 36.78 -7.18 3.27
C GLN A 406 37.30 -8.42 2.51
N GLY A 407 37.40 -8.35 1.19
CA GLY A 407 37.94 -9.40 0.37
C GLY A 407 36.94 -10.51 0.03
N LYS A 408 37.42 -11.75 -0.11
CA LYS A 408 36.60 -12.89 -0.52
C LYS A 408 35.56 -13.25 0.51
N SER A 409 34.31 -13.46 0.08
CA SER A 409 33.18 -13.78 0.95
C SER A 409 32.30 -14.87 0.36
N THR A 410 31.64 -15.66 1.21
CA THR A 410 30.51 -16.50 0.80
C THR A 410 29.27 -15.64 0.62
N LEU A 411 28.23 -16.19 0.00
CA LEU A 411 26.98 -15.45 -0.21
C LEU A 411 26.34 -15.04 1.13
N ALA A 412 26.26 -15.99 2.08
CA ALA A 412 25.70 -15.74 3.41
C ALA A 412 26.51 -14.72 4.23
N ASP A 413 27.86 -14.78 4.16
CA ASP A 413 28.70 -13.77 4.84
C ASP A 413 28.55 -12.39 4.20
N LEU A 414 28.40 -12.32 2.87
CA LEU A 414 28.22 -11.06 2.15
C LEU A 414 26.89 -10.43 2.51
N ASP A 415 25.83 -11.22 2.59
CA ASP A 415 24.49 -10.79 2.99
C ASP A 415 24.52 -10.15 4.38
N LEU A 416 25.01 -10.90 5.37
CA LEU A 416 25.13 -10.42 6.74
C LEU A 416 25.91 -9.09 6.84
N ARG A 417 27.04 -9.00 6.14
CA ARG A 417 27.89 -7.78 6.18
C ARG A 417 27.24 -6.59 5.47
N CYS A 418 26.46 -6.82 4.41
CA CYS A 418 25.68 -5.76 3.78
C CYS A 418 24.61 -5.21 4.73
N GLU A 419 23.91 -6.10 5.44
CA GLU A 419 22.93 -5.71 6.46
C GLU A 419 23.56 -4.97 7.64
N GLU A 420 24.69 -5.47 8.15
CA GLU A 420 25.47 -4.85 9.22
C GLU A 420 25.93 -3.44 8.81
N LEU A 421 26.50 -3.27 7.64
CA LEU A 421 26.93 -1.96 7.12
C LEU A 421 25.76 -0.97 7.06
N ILE A 422 24.59 -1.39 6.58
CA ILE A 422 23.43 -0.53 6.52
C ILE A 422 22.97 -0.13 7.94
N LYS A 423 22.99 -1.08 8.87
CA LYS A 423 22.63 -0.85 10.26
C LYS A 423 23.61 0.11 10.97
N GLU A 424 24.91 -0.10 10.80
CA GLU A 424 25.95 0.68 11.46
C GLU A 424 26.02 2.12 10.94
N GLU A 425 26.04 2.30 9.62
CA GLU A 425 26.25 3.61 9.00
C GLU A 425 24.98 4.46 8.89
N PHE A 426 23.81 3.83 8.83
CA PHE A 426 22.55 4.54 8.60
C PHE A 426 21.51 4.35 9.71
N GLY A 427 21.69 3.37 10.60
CA GLY A 427 20.71 3.03 11.65
C GLY A 427 19.46 2.34 11.14
N GLU A 428 19.46 1.91 9.87
CA GLU A 428 18.33 1.28 9.19
C GLU A 428 18.50 -0.23 9.13
N ARG A 429 17.41 -0.95 8.99
CA ARG A 429 17.40 -2.41 8.85
C ARG A 429 16.64 -2.81 7.61
N CYS A 430 17.21 -3.68 6.80
CA CYS A 430 16.55 -4.27 5.65
C CYS A 430 16.96 -5.75 5.51
N ASN A 431 16.19 -6.51 4.75
CA ASN A 431 16.55 -7.84 4.30
C ASN A 431 17.26 -7.68 2.95
N PHE A 432 18.58 -7.86 2.92
CA PHE A 432 19.36 -7.55 1.73
C PHE A 432 19.25 -8.67 0.68
N GLU A 433 19.03 -8.31 -0.59
CA GLU A 433 18.93 -9.28 -1.69
C GLU A 433 20.30 -9.53 -2.36
N VAL A 434 21.18 -10.20 -1.66
CA VAL A 434 22.58 -10.42 -2.10
C VAL A 434 22.68 -11.26 -3.35
N ASP A 435 21.81 -12.24 -3.56
CA ASP A 435 21.83 -13.14 -4.72
C ASP A 435 21.68 -12.37 -6.03
N ASP A 436 20.72 -11.46 -6.08
CA ASP A 436 20.44 -10.63 -7.23
C ASP A 436 21.57 -9.61 -7.49
N ALA A 437 22.11 -9.02 -6.42
CA ALA A 437 23.25 -8.12 -6.51
C ALA A 437 24.50 -8.78 -7.08
N VAL A 438 24.82 -9.99 -6.60
CA VAL A 438 26.01 -10.74 -7.06
C VAL A 438 25.86 -11.18 -8.51
N GLN A 439 24.69 -11.66 -8.94
CA GLN A 439 24.43 -12.01 -10.33
C GLN A 439 24.68 -10.82 -11.28
N LYS A 440 24.28 -9.62 -10.87
CA LYS A 440 24.56 -8.41 -11.64
C LYS A 440 26.03 -8.04 -11.67
N LEU A 441 26.74 -8.19 -10.55
CA LEU A 441 28.18 -7.96 -10.47
C LEU A 441 28.97 -8.94 -11.35
N GLU A 442 28.56 -10.20 -11.41
CA GLU A 442 29.11 -11.21 -12.32
C GLU A 442 28.81 -10.84 -13.78
N LYS A 443 27.59 -10.41 -14.10
CA LYS A 443 27.20 -9.93 -15.43
C LYS A 443 27.97 -8.68 -15.85
N LEU A 444 28.31 -7.80 -14.92
CA LEU A 444 29.21 -6.66 -15.15
C LEU A 444 30.68 -7.10 -15.37
N GLY A 445 31.05 -8.32 -15.01
CA GLY A 445 32.40 -8.86 -15.12
C GLY A 445 33.37 -8.31 -14.07
N ILE A 446 32.88 -7.68 -13.01
CA ILE A 446 33.70 -7.06 -11.95
C ILE A 446 33.78 -7.89 -10.67
N VAL A 447 33.00 -8.95 -10.57
CA VAL A 447 33.05 -9.97 -9.52
C VAL A 447 33.14 -11.34 -10.20
N SER A 448 33.84 -12.26 -9.55
CA SER A 448 33.97 -13.64 -9.99
C SER A 448 33.90 -14.58 -8.78
N ARG A 449 33.57 -15.85 -9.04
CA ARG A 449 33.47 -16.88 -8.02
C ARG A 449 34.70 -17.78 -8.07
N ASP A 450 35.29 -18.11 -6.93
CA ASP A 450 36.40 -19.06 -6.85
C ASP A 450 35.91 -20.53 -6.84
N THR A 451 36.84 -21.48 -6.92
CA THR A 451 36.54 -22.92 -6.95
C THR A 451 35.87 -23.45 -5.68
N ILE A 452 35.94 -22.69 -4.57
CA ILE A 452 35.35 -23.05 -3.27
C ILE A 452 33.98 -22.40 -3.10
N GLY A 453 33.55 -21.54 -4.06
CA GLY A 453 32.26 -20.88 -4.04
C GLY A 453 32.24 -19.52 -3.41
N ARG A 454 33.41 -18.92 -3.11
CA ARG A 454 33.49 -17.55 -2.57
C ARG A 454 33.59 -16.52 -3.69
N TYR A 455 32.94 -15.38 -3.48
CA TYR A 455 32.97 -14.26 -4.41
C TYR A 455 34.10 -13.30 -4.08
N PHE A 456 34.68 -12.71 -5.12
CA PHE A 456 35.72 -11.70 -4.98
C PHE A 456 35.62 -10.67 -6.12
N CYS A 457 35.95 -9.42 -5.85
CA CYS A 457 35.94 -8.35 -6.83
C CYS A 457 37.32 -8.12 -7.45
N VAL A 458 37.33 -7.51 -8.63
CA VAL A 458 38.57 -6.97 -9.21
C VAL A 458 38.86 -5.59 -8.62
N GLY A 459 40.11 -5.14 -8.67
CA GLY A 459 40.48 -3.80 -8.18
C GLY A 459 39.77 -2.66 -8.94
N LEU A 460 39.56 -1.53 -8.25
CA LEU A 460 38.76 -0.40 -8.74
C LEU A 460 39.12 0.09 -10.15
N LYS A 461 40.41 0.25 -10.43
CA LYS A 461 40.87 0.67 -11.76
C LYS A 461 40.46 -0.33 -12.83
N ARG A 462 40.65 -1.63 -12.54
CA ARG A 462 40.29 -2.70 -13.45
C ARG A 462 38.77 -2.81 -13.64
N ALA A 463 38.00 -2.64 -12.58
CA ALA A 463 36.54 -2.58 -12.67
C ALA A 463 36.06 -1.45 -13.56
N ASN A 464 36.65 -0.27 -13.41
CA ASN A 464 36.36 0.88 -14.27
C ASN A 464 36.74 0.64 -15.75
N GLU A 465 37.82 -0.09 -16.02
CA GLU A 465 38.20 -0.47 -17.38
C GLU A 465 37.20 -1.46 -18.00
N ILE A 466 36.76 -2.44 -17.23
CA ILE A 466 35.82 -3.49 -17.70
C ILE A 466 34.45 -2.87 -18.04
N ILE A 467 33.88 -2.06 -17.16
CA ILE A 467 32.59 -1.41 -17.42
C ILE A 467 32.70 -0.40 -18.57
N GLY A 468 33.85 0.27 -18.70
CA GLY A 468 34.10 1.24 -19.75
C GLY A 468 33.59 2.66 -19.40
N ALA A 469 33.83 3.58 -20.33
CA ALA A 469 33.45 4.98 -20.17
C ALA A 469 31.96 5.20 -20.47
N THR A 470 31.31 6.07 -19.71
CA THR A 470 29.94 6.51 -20.01
C THR A 470 29.93 7.40 -21.24
N THR A 471 28.79 7.50 -21.93
CA THR A 471 28.63 8.42 -23.08
C THR A 471 28.98 9.85 -22.71
N GLU A 472 28.64 10.29 -21.50
CA GLU A 472 28.98 11.62 -20.99
C GLU A 472 30.50 11.82 -20.87
N GLU A 473 31.23 10.83 -20.31
CA GLU A 473 32.68 10.86 -20.23
C GLU A 473 33.33 10.91 -21.60
N LEU A 474 32.78 10.18 -22.57
CA LEU A 474 33.27 10.19 -23.95
C LEU A 474 33.08 11.57 -24.63
N VAL A 475 31.91 12.17 -24.45
CA VAL A 475 31.60 13.50 -24.94
C VAL A 475 32.53 14.57 -24.33
N LEU A 476 32.76 14.50 -23.02
CA LEU A 476 33.66 15.41 -22.30
C LEU A 476 35.12 15.29 -22.84
N LYS A 477 35.60 14.06 -23.01
CA LYS A 477 36.92 13.79 -23.59
C LYS A 477 37.04 14.33 -25.03
N ALA A 478 36.00 14.12 -25.84
CA ALA A 478 35.98 14.65 -27.21
C ALA A 478 36.01 16.18 -27.23
N ARG A 479 35.27 16.85 -26.36
CA ARG A 479 35.30 18.31 -26.22
C ARG A 479 36.67 18.84 -25.76
N GLN A 480 37.32 18.16 -24.83
CA GLN A 480 38.67 18.52 -24.36
C GLN A 480 39.73 18.31 -25.40
N GLY A 481 39.56 17.33 -26.31
CA GLY A 481 40.45 17.10 -27.45
C GLY A 481 40.22 18.03 -28.63
N LEU A 482 39.09 18.77 -28.64
CA LEU A 482 38.76 19.77 -29.68
C LEU A 482 39.18 21.20 -29.31
N ASN A 483 39.66 21.43 -28.07
CA ASN A 483 40.26 22.67 -27.65
C ASN A 483 41.80 22.55 -27.79
N PRO A 484 42.42 23.27 -28.71
CA PRO A 484 43.89 23.31 -28.85
C PRO A 484 44.57 23.97 -27.64
#